data_18fba017147b8820fbac0a92d8446330
#
_entry.id   18fba017147b8820fbac0a92d8446330
#
_cell.length_a   1.000
_cell.length_b   1.000
_cell.length_c   1.000
_cell.angle_alpha   90.00
_cell.angle_beta   90.00
_cell.angle_gamma   90.00
#
_symmetry.space_group_name_H-M   'P 1'
#
loop_
_entity.id
_entity.type
_entity.pdbx_description
1 polymer ?
#
loop_
_entity_poly.entity_id
_entity_poly.type
_entity_poly.pdbx_seq_one_letter_code
_entity_poly.pdbx_strand_id
1 'polypeptide(L)'
;MWRKRLELRADKDRIIADVEKARERTMNRAVKLLAAKPRSVGELRERLLEKNWTNEAIVDRVIAKLEEYKYLDDQQFAADLASSKLRQRPQGKRKLLQAMSRKKLSKENVDAAIKSAFEKLPETDLIDRAIEKRLRLKGKPETLEDKKKFFDHLLRQGFDYSLIRDRMNDVAKVDLSNE
;
A
#
# COMPACT_ATOMS: atom_id res chain seq x y z
N MET A 1 29.38 18.81 -8.77
CA MET A 1 28.63 20.02 -8.36
C MET A 1 27.57 19.59 -7.35
N TRP A 2 27.82 19.79 -6.06
CA TRP A 2 26.89 19.50 -4.98
C TRP A 2 25.79 20.56 -5.01
N ARG A 3 24.52 20.16 -5.31
CA ARG A 3 23.39 21.04 -5.07
C ARG A 3 23.25 21.23 -3.56
N LYS A 4 23.55 22.43 -3.05
CA LYS A 4 23.14 22.84 -1.71
C LYS A 4 21.68 22.50 -1.54
N ARG A 5 21.37 21.54 -0.67
CA ARG A 5 20.03 21.36 -0.11
C ARG A 5 19.73 22.72 0.54
N LEU A 6 18.87 23.51 -0.07
CA LEU A 6 18.24 24.65 0.61
C LEU A 6 17.57 24.05 1.84
N GLU A 7 18.08 24.39 3.02
CA GLU A 7 17.37 24.15 4.27
C GLU A 7 16.01 24.81 4.10
N LEU A 8 14.99 23.99 3.89
CA LEU A 8 13.61 24.42 3.90
C LEU A 8 13.39 25.00 5.31
N ARG A 9 13.23 26.33 5.43
CA ARG A 9 12.79 26.95 6.68
C ARG A 9 11.65 26.11 7.23
N ALA A 10 11.68 25.84 8.55
CA ALA A 10 10.61 25.09 9.18
C ALA A 10 9.27 25.66 8.72
N ASP A 11 8.34 24.82 8.38
CA ASP A 11 7.07 25.20 7.72
C ASP A 11 6.28 26.24 8.50
N LYS A 12 6.47 26.24 9.84
CA LYS A 12 5.90 27.19 10.79
C LYS A 12 6.41 28.63 10.60
N ASP A 13 7.58 28.82 9.98
CA ASP A 13 8.22 30.12 9.81
C ASP A 13 8.03 30.71 8.41
N ARG A 14 7.25 30.04 7.55
CA ARG A 14 6.96 30.54 6.22
C ARG A 14 5.86 31.59 6.25
N ILE A 15 6.26 32.85 6.11
CA ILE A 15 5.33 33.96 5.91
C ILE A 15 4.95 33.99 4.44
N ILE A 16 3.66 33.85 4.15
CA ILE A 16 3.09 33.93 2.78
C ILE A 16 2.45 35.31 2.63
N ALA A 17 3.03 36.12 1.77
CA ALA A 17 2.57 37.51 1.57
C ALA A 17 1.17 37.59 0.93
N ASP A 18 0.88 36.71 -0.04
CA ASP A 18 -0.42 36.65 -0.72
C ASP A 18 -1.04 35.26 -0.48
N VAL A 19 -1.84 35.15 0.56
CA VAL A 19 -2.47 33.91 1.02
C VAL A 19 -3.47 33.36 0.00
N GLU A 20 -4.26 34.23 -0.65
CA GLU A 20 -5.27 33.80 -1.61
C GLU A 20 -4.64 33.20 -2.87
N LYS A 21 -3.64 33.87 -3.41
CA LYS A 21 -2.88 33.36 -4.57
C LYS A 21 -2.13 32.06 -4.22
N ALA A 22 -1.56 31.96 -3.02
CA ALA A 22 -0.91 30.74 -2.56
C ALA A 22 -1.92 29.59 -2.40
N ARG A 23 -3.13 29.87 -1.88
CA ARG A 23 -4.21 28.89 -1.74
C ARG A 23 -4.67 28.38 -3.12
N GLU A 24 -4.93 29.27 -4.05
CA GLU A 24 -5.29 28.89 -5.42
C GLU A 24 -4.21 28.03 -6.09
N ARG A 25 -2.96 28.44 -5.99
CA ARG A 25 -1.82 27.70 -6.53
C ARG A 25 -1.66 26.31 -5.89
N THR A 26 -1.90 26.22 -4.58
CA THR A 26 -1.85 24.96 -3.85
C THR A 26 -3.00 24.04 -4.25
N MET A 27 -4.22 24.57 -4.41
CA MET A 27 -5.37 23.83 -4.90
C MET A 27 -5.12 23.30 -6.32
N ASN A 28 -4.67 24.13 -7.24
CA ASN A 28 -4.36 23.73 -8.61
C ASN A 28 -3.28 22.63 -8.66
N ARG A 29 -2.28 22.72 -7.77
CA ARG A 29 -1.25 21.67 -7.63
C ARG A 29 -1.83 20.37 -7.09
N ALA A 30 -2.70 20.44 -6.08
CA ALA A 30 -3.36 19.27 -5.50
C ALA A 30 -4.20 18.54 -6.53
N VAL A 31 -5.05 19.26 -7.27
CA VAL A 31 -5.87 18.68 -8.35
C VAL A 31 -5.02 18.00 -9.42
N LYS A 32 -3.92 18.63 -9.87
CA LYS A 32 -2.98 17.99 -10.81
C LYS A 32 -2.33 16.73 -10.27
N LEU A 33 -2.01 16.70 -8.97
CA LEU A 33 -1.41 15.52 -8.33
C LEU A 33 -2.41 14.38 -8.21
N LEU A 34 -3.67 14.66 -7.89
CA LEU A 34 -4.75 13.68 -7.80
C LEU A 34 -5.18 13.14 -9.15
N ALA A 35 -5.24 14.01 -10.17
CA ALA A 35 -5.53 13.60 -11.55
C ALA A 35 -4.48 12.65 -12.12
N ALA A 36 -3.20 12.78 -11.71
CA ALA A 36 -2.13 11.91 -12.16
C ALA A 36 -2.19 10.51 -11.53
N LYS A 37 -2.57 10.40 -10.26
CA LYS A 37 -2.81 9.14 -9.53
C LYS A 37 -3.50 9.37 -8.21
N PRO A 38 -4.30 8.40 -7.72
CA PRO A 38 -4.85 8.43 -6.37
C PRO A 38 -3.74 8.53 -5.30
N ARG A 39 -4.03 9.28 -4.23
CA ARG A 39 -3.11 9.49 -3.09
C ARG A 39 -3.90 9.54 -1.80
N SER A 40 -3.25 9.16 -0.70
CA SER A 40 -3.76 9.45 0.63
C SER A 40 -3.61 10.95 0.96
N VAL A 41 -4.37 11.39 1.96
CA VAL A 41 -4.24 12.73 2.55
C VAL A 41 -2.79 13.00 2.96
N GLY A 42 -2.15 12.06 3.66
CA GLY A 42 -0.77 12.18 4.11
C GLY A 42 0.25 12.27 2.96
N GLU A 43 0.08 11.50 1.89
CA GLU A 43 0.94 11.58 0.69
C GLU A 43 0.76 12.92 -0.03
N LEU A 44 -0.48 13.41 -0.13
CA LEU A 44 -0.76 14.68 -0.79
C LEU A 44 -0.20 15.85 0.03
N ARG A 45 -0.44 15.86 1.35
CA ARG A 45 0.06 16.87 2.28
C ARG A 45 1.58 17.04 2.16
N GLU A 46 2.32 15.94 2.20
CA GLU A 46 3.78 15.98 2.05
C GLU A 46 4.21 16.61 0.71
N ARG A 47 3.54 16.21 -0.40
CA ARG A 47 3.87 16.74 -1.73
C ARG A 47 3.54 18.22 -1.91
N LEU A 48 2.55 18.72 -1.21
CA LEU A 48 2.22 20.13 -1.23
C LEU A 48 3.20 20.94 -0.40
N LEU A 49 3.59 20.45 0.78
CA LEU A 49 4.56 21.09 1.67
C LEU A 49 6.00 21.15 1.12
N GLU A 50 6.34 20.32 0.15
CA GLU A 50 7.61 20.45 -0.58
C GLU A 50 7.77 21.83 -1.28
N LYS A 51 6.70 22.62 -1.37
CA LYS A 51 6.68 23.87 -2.13
C LYS A 51 6.87 25.07 -1.21
N ASN A 52 7.76 25.98 -1.60
CA ASN A 52 8.10 27.17 -0.81
C ASN A 52 7.04 28.29 -0.83
N TRP A 53 6.04 28.19 -1.70
CA TRP A 53 4.95 29.19 -1.80
C TRP A 53 3.71 28.83 -0.99
N THR A 54 3.77 27.79 -0.17
CA THR A 54 2.66 27.36 0.69
C THR A 54 3.18 27.05 2.10
N ASN A 55 2.28 26.92 3.05
CA ASN A 55 2.57 26.53 4.43
C ASN A 55 1.51 25.53 4.92
N GLU A 56 1.68 25.02 6.15
CA GLU A 56 0.76 24.04 6.75
C GLU A 56 -0.68 24.53 6.77
N ALA A 57 -0.92 25.78 7.21
CA ALA A 57 -2.27 26.32 7.33
C ALA A 57 -3.02 26.39 5.98
N ILE A 58 -2.30 26.73 4.90
CA ILE A 58 -2.88 26.76 3.54
C ILE A 58 -3.15 25.34 3.04
N VAL A 59 -2.19 24.42 3.26
CA VAL A 59 -2.32 23.03 2.84
C VAL A 59 -3.49 22.36 3.56
N ASP A 60 -3.63 22.54 4.87
CA ASP A 60 -4.70 21.93 5.67
C ASP A 60 -6.09 22.42 5.21
N ARG A 61 -6.23 23.72 4.90
CA ARG A 61 -7.48 24.26 4.32
C ARG A 61 -7.79 23.68 2.94
N VAL A 62 -6.77 23.50 2.09
CA VAL A 62 -6.95 22.90 0.76
C VAL A 62 -7.35 21.43 0.88
N ILE A 63 -6.72 20.68 1.79
CA ILE A 63 -7.05 19.26 2.06
C ILE A 63 -8.49 19.16 2.56
N ALA A 64 -8.87 19.92 3.58
CA ALA A 64 -10.24 19.91 4.12
C ALA A 64 -11.30 20.17 3.02
N LYS A 65 -11.02 21.10 2.11
CA LYS A 65 -11.92 21.36 0.97
C LYS A 65 -12.00 20.21 -0.03
N LEU A 66 -10.89 19.52 -0.27
CA LEU A 66 -10.87 18.34 -1.15
C LEU A 66 -11.58 17.13 -0.51
N GLU A 67 -11.52 16.99 0.81
CA GLU A 67 -12.29 15.98 1.56
C GLU A 67 -13.79 16.29 1.54
N GLU A 68 -14.16 17.55 1.77
CA GLU A 68 -15.56 18.03 1.66
C GLU A 68 -16.18 17.70 0.29
N TYR A 69 -15.43 17.92 -0.79
CA TYR A 69 -15.85 17.62 -2.15
C TYR A 69 -15.65 16.14 -2.56
N LYS A 70 -15.22 15.28 -1.64
CA LYS A 70 -14.97 13.86 -1.89
C LYS A 70 -13.91 13.56 -2.97
N TYR A 71 -13.00 14.50 -3.21
CA TYR A 71 -11.80 14.24 -4.02
C TYR A 71 -10.69 13.53 -3.24
N LEU A 72 -10.77 13.56 -1.91
CA LEU A 72 -9.93 12.82 -0.98
C LEU A 72 -10.83 12.02 -0.04
N ASP A 73 -10.51 10.74 0.11
CA ASP A 73 -11.15 9.82 1.04
C ASP A 73 -10.14 8.70 1.35
N ASP A 74 -9.50 8.79 2.51
CA ASP A 74 -8.49 7.83 2.93
C ASP A 74 -9.06 6.45 3.23
N GLN A 75 -10.34 6.35 3.62
CA GLN A 75 -11.00 5.08 3.85
C GLN A 75 -11.22 4.34 2.52
N GLN A 76 -11.79 5.04 1.53
CA GLN A 76 -12.03 4.48 0.20
C GLN A 76 -10.68 4.17 -0.49
N PHE A 77 -9.71 5.08 -0.41
CA PHE A 77 -8.38 4.87 -0.97
C PHE A 77 -7.69 3.63 -0.38
N ALA A 78 -7.78 3.41 0.95
CA ALA A 78 -7.22 2.24 1.61
C ALA A 78 -7.89 0.94 1.12
N ALA A 79 -9.23 0.93 1.01
CA ALA A 79 -10.00 -0.23 0.54
C ALA A 79 -9.66 -0.59 -0.91
N ASP A 80 -9.58 0.40 -1.80
CA ASP A 80 -9.24 0.22 -3.21
C ASP A 80 -7.80 -0.27 -3.38
N LEU A 81 -6.87 0.30 -2.61
CA LEU A 81 -5.47 -0.11 -2.62
C LEU A 81 -5.31 -1.57 -2.18
N ALA A 82 -5.94 -1.97 -1.07
CA ALA A 82 -5.89 -3.34 -0.57
C ALA A 82 -6.44 -4.33 -1.61
N SER A 83 -7.64 -4.07 -2.11
CA SER A 83 -8.30 -4.91 -3.13
C SER A 83 -7.48 -5.01 -4.43
N SER A 84 -6.95 -3.89 -4.90
CA SER A 84 -6.12 -3.86 -6.11
C SER A 84 -4.83 -4.67 -5.94
N LYS A 85 -4.17 -4.58 -4.78
CA LYS A 85 -2.95 -5.33 -4.48
C LYS A 85 -3.19 -6.84 -4.47
N LEU A 86 -4.28 -7.30 -3.86
CA LEU A 86 -4.62 -8.73 -3.82
C LEU A 86 -5.01 -9.28 -5.19
N ARG A 87 -5.70 -8.49 -6.02
CA ARG A 87 -6.05 -8.87 -7.40
C ARG A 87 -4.82 -8.97 -8.30
N GLN A 88 -3.87 -8.05 -8.17
CA GLN A 88 -2.67 -8.03 -9.00
C GLN A 88 -1.72 -9.20 -8.70
N ARG A 89 -1.56 -9.54 -7.43
CA ARG A 89 -0.66 -10.63 -6.99
C ARG A 89 -1.17 -11.27 -5.71
N PRO A 90 -1.30 -12.60 -5.67
CA PRO A 90 -1.55 -13.32 -4.41
C PRO A 90 -0.46 -12.98 -3.40
N GLN A 91 -0.88 -12.49 -2.23
CA GLN A 91 0.02 -12.15 -1.13
C GLN A 91 -0.70 -12.23 0.21
N GLY A 92 0.05 -12.53 1.27
CA GLY A 92 -0.47 -12.63 2.62
C GLY A 92 -0.61 -11.26 3.31
N LYS A 93 -1.26 -11.30 4.46
CA LYS A 93 -1.59 -10.12 5.29
C LYS A 93 -0.37 -9.28 5.63
N ARG A 94 0.76 -9.90 6.00
CA ARG A 94 2.00 -9.18 6.38
C ARG A 94 2.53 -8.29 5.26
N LYS A 95 2.54 -8.80 4.03
CA LYS A 95 3.03 -8.04 2.87
C LYS A 95 2.07 -6.93 2.47
N LEU A 96 0.77 -7.18 2.55
CA LEU A 96 -0.24 -6.15 2.30
C LEU A 96 -0.11 -5.01 3.32
N LEU A 97 0.00 -5.32 4.61
CA LEU A 97 0.24 -4.35 5.68
C LEU A 97 1.49 -3.50 5.41
N GLN A 98 2.61 -4.13 5.04
CA GLN A 98 3.84 -3.43 4.69
C GLN A 98 3.67 -2.50 3.48
N ALA A 99 2.88 -2.88 2.49
CA ALA A 99 2.61 -2.04 1.33
C ALA A 99 1.75 -0.82 1.68
N MET A 100 0.78 -0.99 2.60
CA MET A 100 -0.12 0.07 3.04
C MET A 100 0.52 1.03 4.03
N SER A 101 1.41 0.56 4.92
CA SER A 101 2.12 1.41 5.89
C SER A 101 2.94 2.53 5.23
N ARG A 102 3.35 2.32 3.98
CA ARG A 102 4.08 3.33 3.18
C ARG A 102 3.18 4.44 2.62
N LYS A 103 1.86 4.35 2.84
CA LYS A 103 0.86 5.23 2.24
C LYS A 103 0.41 6.37 3.14
N LYS A 104 1.00 6.48 4.34
CA LYS A 104 0.65 7.52 5.33
C LYS A 104 -0.85 7.56 5.67
N LEU A 105 -1.48 6.41 5.66
CA LEU A 105 -2.84 6.19 6.11
C LEU A 105 -2.88 6.04 7.63
N SER A 106 -4.01 6.33 8.25
CA SER A 106 -4.24 6.02 9.65
C SER A 106 -4.25 4.50 9.88
N LYS A 107 -3.92 4.07 11.08
CA LYS A 107 -3.94 2.64 11.44
C LYS A 107 -5.34 2.06 11.29
N GLU A 108 -6.35 2.82 11.69
CA GLU A 108 -7.76 2.44 11.62
C GLU A 108 -8.19 2.16 10.15
N ASN A 109 -7.85 3.05 9.22
CA ASN A 109 -8.14 2.88 7.80
C ASN A 109 -7.41 1.67 7.21
N VAL A 110 -6.15 1.44 7.61
CA VAL A 110 -5.37 0.28 7.17
C VAL A 110 -5.98 -1.02 7.69
N ASP A 111 -6.29 -1.10 8.98
CA ASP A 111 -6.84 -2.30 9.62
C ASP A 111 -8.23 -2.65 9.05
N ALA A 112 -9.10 -1.65 8.88
CA ALA A 112 -10.43 -1.82 8.27
C ALA A 112 -10.34 -2.31 6.82
N ALA A 113 -9.47 -1.70 6.02
CA ALA A 113 -9.26 -2.06 4.62
C ALA A 113 -8.70 -3.49 4.47
N ILE A 114 -7.73 -3.88 5.30
CA ILE A 114 -7.17 -5.24 5.30
C ILE A 114 -8.24 -6.24 5.69
N LYS A 115 -8.98 -6.00 6.78
CA LYS A 115 -10.07 -6.88 7.21
C LYS A 115 -11.08 -7.10 6.09
N SER A 116 -11.64 -6.03 5.53
CA SER A 116 -12.61 -6.11 4.43
C SER A 116 -12.06 -6.79 3.18
N ALA A 117 -10.77 -6.59 2.85
CA ALA A 117 -10.16 -7.23 1.70
C ALA A 117 -10.04 -8.75 1.85
N PHE A 118 -9.68 -9.24 3.05
CA PHE A 118 -9.58 -10.69 3.34
C PHE A 118 -10.93 -11.35 3.64
N GLU A 119 -11.96 -10.60 4.01
CA GLU A 119 -13.34 -11.10 4.04
C GLU A 119 -13.85 -11.43 2.63
N LYS A 120 -13.50 -10.61 1.64
CA LYS A 120 -13.88 -10.82 0.22
C LYS A 120 -12.99 -11.83 -0.50
N LEU A 121 -11.75 -11.94 -0.11
CA LEU A 121 -10.74 -12.82 -0.73
C LEU A 121 -9.89 -13.44 0.38
N PRO A 122 -10.30 -14.59 0.92
CA PRO A 122 -9.64 -15.27 2.03
C PRO A 122 -8.15 -15.54 1.77
N GLU A 123 -7.34 -15.48 2.81
CA GLU A 123 -5.88 -15.72 2.71
C GLU A 123 -5.58 -17.16 2.27
N THR A 124 -6.46 -18.10 2.60
CA THR A 124 -6.44 -19.50 2.13
C THR A 124 -6.49 -19.60 0.61
N ASP A 125 -7.38 -18.86 -0.04
CA ASP A 125 -7.52 -18.89 -1.50
C ASP A 125 -6.31 -18.21 -2.17
N LEU A 126 -5.76 -17.19 -1.52
CA LEU A 126 -4.58 -16.49 -2.03
C LEU A 126 -3.32 -17.33 -1.95
N ILE A 127 -3.13 -18.08 -0.87
CA ILE A 127 -1.96 -18.97 -0.76
C ILE A 127 -2.07 -20.12 -1.77
N ASP A 128 -3.26 -20.69 -1.97
CA ASP A 128 -3.47 -21.76 -2.95
C ASP A 128 -3.13 -21.28 -4.37
N ARG A 129 -3.60 -20.08 -4.76
CA ARG A 129 -3.21 -19.45 -6.03
C ARG A 129 -1.70 -19.15 -6.14
N ALA A 130 -1.05 -18.78 -5.02
CA ALA A 130 0.39 -18.56 -5.00
C ALA A 130 1.18 -19.85 -5.17
N ILE A 131 0.71 -20.94 -4.55
CA ILE A 131 1.26 -22.29 -4.67
C ILE A 131 1.10 -22.79 -6.11
N GLU A 132 -0.10 -22.80 -6.67
CA GLU A 132 -0.38 -23.20 -8.05
C GLU A 132 0.51 -22.46 -9.05
N LYS A 133 0.58 -21.14 -8.92
CA LYS A 133 1.45 -20.31 -9.78
C LYS A 133 2.91 -20.73 -9.68
N ARG A 134 3.39 -21.02 -8.48
CA ARG A 134 4.77 -21.44 -8.28
C ARG A 134 5.04 -22.82 -8.83
N LEU A 135 4.14 -23.77 -8.60
CA LEU A 135 4.23 -25.13 -9.15
C LEU A 135 4.28 -25.11 -10.68
N ARG A 136 3.42 -24.29 -11.32
CA ARG A 136 3.42 -24.12 -12.77
C ARG A 136 4.73 -23.55 -13.32
N LEU A 137 5.38 -22.63 -12.59
CA LEU A 137 6.58 -21.94 -13.05
C LEU A 137 7.89 -22.67 -12.75
N LYS A 138 7.94 -23.43 -11.67
CA LYS A 138 9.16 -24.05 -11.14
C LYS A 138 9.09 -25.57 -10.95
N GLY A 139 7.93 -26.14 -11.21
CA GLY A 139 7.70 -27.55 -10.92
C GLY A 139 7.51 -27.81 -9.42
N LYS A 140 7.34 -29.10 -9.11
CA LYS A 140 7.15 -29.59 -7.74
C LYS A 140 8.47 -29.61 -6.98
N PRO A 141 8.51 -29.24 -5.68
CA PRO A 141 9.72 -29.30 -4.90
C PRO A 141 9.99 -30.76 -4.48
N GLU A 142 11.00 -31.38 -5.06
CA GLU A 142 11.37 -32.79 -4.78
C GLU A 142 12.33 -32.90 -3.57
N THR A 143 13.37 -32.06 -3.55
CA THR A 143 14.37 -32.09 -2.50
C THR A 143 13.97 -31.29 -1.26
N LEU A 144 14.60 -31.57 -0.13
CA LEU A 144 14.45 -30.75 1.10
C LEU A 144 14.83 -29.28 0.86
N GLU A 145 15.86 -29.04 0.04
CA GLU A 145 16.29 -27.69 -0.32
C GLU A 145 15.23 -26.97 -1.15
N ASP A 146 14.60 -27.65 -2.11
CA ASP A 146 13.52 -27.07 -2.90
C ASP A 146 12.29 -26.80 -2.08
N LYS A 147 11.93 -27.68 -1.16
CA LYS A 147 10.84 -27.48 -0.18
C LYS A 147 11.12 -26.25 0.68
N LYS A 148 12.36 -26.09 1.17
CA LYS A 148 12.76 -24.90 1.92
C LYS A 148 12.67 -23.61 1.06
N LYS A 149 13.19 -23.63 -0.17
CA LYS A 149 13.09 -22.49 -1.10
C LYS A 149 11.64 -22.12 -1.41
N PHE A 150 10.78 -23.12 -1.51
CA PHE A 150 9.34 -22.93 -1.74
C PHE A 150 8.69 -22.26 -0.53
N PHE A 151 8.92 -22.79 0.66
CA PHE A 151 8.46 -22.25 1.93
C PHE A 151 8.89 -20.79 2.12
N ASP A 152 10.18 -20.51 1.96
CA ASP A 152 10.75 -19.16 2.06
C ASP A 152 10.13 -18.18 1.03
N HIS A 153 9.77 -18.69 -0.15
CA HIS A 153 9.07 -17.89 -1.13
C HIS A 153 7.71 -17.42 -0.63
N LEU A 154 6.91 -18.32 -0.05
CA LEU A 154 5.58 -17.99 0.50
C LEU A 154 5.69 -17.07 1.72
N LEU A 155 6.71 -17.26 2.59
CA LEU A 155 7.00 -16.32 3.66
C LEU A 155 7.29 -14.90 3.14
N ARG A 156 8.10 -14.77 2.08
CA ARG A 156 8.36 -13.48 1.42
C ARG A 156 7.14 -12.88 0.74
N GLN A 157 6.14 -13.70 0.38
CA GLN A 157 4.84 -13.20 -0.05
C GLN A 157 3.96 -12.73 1.12
N GLY A 158 4.40 -12.93 2.37
CA GLY A 158 3.76 -12.41 3.56
C GLY A 158 2.66 -13.29 4.15
N PHE A 159 2.56 -14.53 3.71
CA PHE A 159 1.66 -15.54 4.30
C PHE A 159 2.14 -15.95 5.70
N ASP A 160 1.20 -16.40 6.53
CA ASP A 160 1.51 -16.88 7.87
C ASP A 160 2.24 -18.23 7.83
N TYR A 161 3.13 -18.45 8.81
CA TYR A 161 3.93 -19.68 8.91
C TYR A 161 3.05 -20.94 9.03
N SER A 162 2.03 -20.90 9.90
CA SER A 162 1.13 -22.03 10.12
C SER A 162 0.35 -22.36 8.85
N LEU A 163 -0.18 -21.35 8.19
CA LEU A 163 -0.91 -21.52 6.93
C LEU A 163 -0.03 -22.12 5.82
N ILE A 164 1.22 -21.66 5.70
CA ILE A 164 2.17 -22.21 4.72
C ILE A 164 2.45 -23.68 5.02
N ARG A 165 2.74 -24.01 6.29
CA ARG A 165 3.03 -25.38 6.71
C ARG A 165 1.87 -26.31 6.40
N ASP A 166 0.66 -25.91 6.75
CA ASP A 166 -0.54 -26.72 6.56
C ASP A 166 -0.79 -26.98 5.06
N ARG A 167 -0.70 -25.94 4.21
CA ARG A 167 -0.87 -26.09 2.76
C ARG A 167 0.25 -26.89 2.09
N MET A 168 1.50 -26.76 2.55
CA MET A 168 2.60 -27.57 1.99
C MET A 168 2.51 -29.04 2.39
N ASN A 169 1.97 -29.36 3.58
CA ASN A 169 1.70 -30.73 3.97
C ASN A 169 0.58 -31.36 3.09
N ASP A 170 -0.44 -30.58 2.72
CA ASP A 170 -1.50 -31.04 1.84
C ASP A 170 -0.97 -31.32 0.41
N VAL A 171 -0.08 -30.48 -0.10
CA VAL A 171 0.61 -30.71 -1.38
C VAL A 171 1.44 -32.00 -1.36
N ALA A 172 2.04 -32.35 -0.21
CA ALA A 172 2.81 -33.59 -0.06
C ALA A 172 1.92 -34.84 0.05
N LYS A 173 0.70 -34.72 0.62
CA LYS A 173 -0.24 -35.86 0.80
C LYS A 173 -0.96 -36.28 -0.49
N VAL A 174 -1.23 -35.33 -1.39
CA VAL A 174 -1.88 -35.62 -2.68
C VAL A 174 -1.06 -36.60 -3.53
N ASP A 175 0.24 -36.75 -3.27
CA ASP A 175 1.09 -37.73 -3.96
C ASP A 175 0.91 -39.17 -3.49
N LEU A 176 0.55 -39.38 -2.22
CA LEU A 176 0.41 -40.72 -1.66
C LEU A 176 -0.94 -41.39 -2.04
N SER A 177 -1.86 -40.62 -2.62
CA SER A 177 -3.18 -41.10 -3.04
C SER A 177 -3.28 -41.38 -4.55
N ASN A 178 -2.22 -41.12 -5.32
CA ASN A 178 -2.18 -41.37 -6.78
C ASN A 178 -1.18 -42.47 -7.19
N GLU A 179 -0.65 -43.23 -6.24
CA GLU A 179 0.08 -44.49 -6.44
C GLU A 179 -0.82 -45.66 -6.04
#